data_4c7cc6f94a3422a7f47d29f7e432be37
#
_entry.id   4c7cc6f94a3422a7f47d29f7e432be37
#
_cell.length_a   1.000
_cell.length_b   1.000
_cell.length_c   1.000
_cell.angle_alpha   90.00
_cell.angle_beta   90.00
_cell.angle_gamma   90.00
#
_symmetry.space_group_name_H-M   'P 1'
#
loop_
_entity.id
_entity.type
_entity.pdbx_description
1 polymer ?
#
loop_
_entity_poly.entity_id
_entity_poly.type
_entity_poly.pdbx_seq_one_letter_code
_entity_poly.pdbx_strand_id
1 'polypeptide(L)'
;SETASVSVSLPADSVTGTAMVYVYQLNLAALEEGYAKLQSGGIQITEFTDTKLSGSLTASQDGLCYFSIPYEEGWQAEVDGVKTAITPIGNAMIAVPVTAGTHTISLHYCPKGFAAGACATTGAVLLLIVLAMIEHKRGKPFLQPVAVQQTVKEITHNDAEDTET
;
A
#
# COMPACT_ATOMS: atom_id res chain seq x y z
N SER A 1 -41.43 22.87 -3.17
CA SER A 1 -41.21 21.44 -3.36
C SER A 1 -40.68 21.23 -4.76
N GLU A 2 -39.45 20.81 -4.85
CA GLU A 2 -38.86 20.38 -6.12
C GLU A 2 -39.38 18.99 -6.45
N THR A 3 -39.91 18.81 -7.65
CA THR A 3 -40.38 17.52 -8.17
C THR A 3 -39.28 16.94 -9.06
N ALA A 4 -38.75 15.82 -8.72
CA ALA A 4 -37.86 15.05 -9.60
C ALA A 4 -38.68 14.00 -10.34
N SER A 5 -38.52 13.91 -11.67
CA SER A 5 -39.13 12.84 -12.48
C SER A 5 -38.02 11.88 -12.98
N VAL A 6 -38.29 10.60 -12.86
CA VAL A 6 -37.44 9.58 -13.41
C VAL A 6 -38.23 8.82 -14.48
N SER A 7 -37.71 8.79 -15.72
CA SER A 7 -38.30 8.03 -16.82
C SER A 7 -37.42 6.82 -17.14
N VAL A 8 -38.04 5.65 -17.24
CA VAL A 8 -37.41 4.41 -17.66
C VAL A 8 -37.99 4.03 -19.03
N SER A 9 -37.11 4.00 -20.05
CA SER A 9 -37.50 3.55 -21.39
C SER A 9 -37.18 2.07 -21.53
N LEU A 10 -38.16 1.27 -21.86
CA LEU A 10 -37.97 -0.14 -22.15
C LEU A 10 -37.87 -0.36 -23.67
N PRO A 11 -37.02 -1.29 -24.15
CA PRO A 11 -37.01 -1.65 -25.57
C PRO A 11 -38.37 -2.19 -26.02
N ALA A 12 -38.73 -1.95 -27.28
CA ALA A 12 -40.01 -2.37 -27.83
C ALA A 12 -40.25 -3.89 -27.82
N ASP A 13 -39.18 -4.64 -27.72
CA ASP A 13 -39.19 -6.14 -27.73
C ASP A 13 -39.34 -6.75 -26.33
N SER A 14 -39.49 -5.91 -25.28
CA SER A 14 -39.63 -6.38 -23.90
C SER A 14 -40.99 -7.06 -23.73
N VAL A 15 -41.02 -8.37 -23.50
CA VAL A 15 -42.26 -9.18 -23.52
C VAL A 15 -42.98 -9.11 -22.18
N THR A 16 -42.30 -9.27 -21.07
CA THR A 16 -42.83 -9.11 -19.69
C THR A 16 -41.66 -9.00 -18.72
N GLY A 17 -41.80 -8.17 -17.70
CA GLY A 17 -40.78 -8.06 -16.64
C GLY A 17 -41.33 -7.29 -15.46
N THR A 18 -40.70 -7.46 -14.29
CA THR A 18 -41.00 -6.66 -13.09
C THR A 18 -39.82 -5.70 -12.88
N ALA A 19 -40.10 -4.39 -12.87
CA ALA A 19 -39.10 -3.40 -12.48
C ALA A 19 -39.39 -2.94 -11.04
N MET A 20 -38.41 -3.00 -10.19
CA MET A 20 -38.46 -2.43 -8.84
C MET A 20 -37.67 -1.13 -8.82
N VAL A 21 -38.33 -0.03 -8.44
CA VAL A 21 -37.71 1.29 -8.33
C VAL A 21 -37.61 1.65 -6.86
N TYR A 22 -36.39 1.93 -6.41
CA TYR A 22 -36.13 2.40 -5.05
C TYR A 22 -35.80 3.90 -5.11
N VAL A 23 -36.55 4.70 -4.38
CA VAL A 23 -36.33 6.16 -4.29
C VAL A 23 -35.86 6.45 -2.86
N TYR A 24 -34.74 7.14 -2.75
CA TYR A 24 -34.17 7.56 -1.47
C TYR A 24 -34.08 9.09 -1.45
N GLN A 25 -34.45 9.68 -0.33
CA GLN A 25 -34.27 11.09 -0.06
C GLN A 25 -33.13 11.29 0.94
N LEU A 26 -32.16 12.13 0.59
CA LEU A 26 -31.10 12.52 1.53
C LEU A 26 -31.68 13.48 2.57
N ASN A 27 -31.56 13.10 3.86
CA ASN A 27 -31.89 13.98 4.97
C ASN A 27 -30.67 14.87 5.28
N LEU A 28 -30.66 16.07 4.69
CA LEU A 28 -29.58 17.04 4.87
C LEU A 28 -29.40 17.48 6.32
N ALA A 29 -30.49 17.65 7.08
CA ALA A 29 -30.37 18.03 8.49
C ALA A 29 -29.67 16.98 9.35
N ALA A 30 -29.99 15.70 9.12
CA ALA A 30 -29.30 14.61 9.81
C ALA A 30 -27.83 14.49 9.39
N LEU A 31 -27.53 14.76 8.10
CA LEU A 31 -26.16 14.79 7.62
C LEU A 31 -25.35 15.93 8.26
N GLU A 32 -25.91 17.14 8.31
CA GLU A 32 -25.28 18.32 8.92
C GLU A 32 -25.03 18.12 10.40
N GLU A 33 -25.99 17.56 11.16
CA GLU A 33 -25.83 17.23 12.57
C GLU A 33 -24.71 16.19 12.79
N GLY A 34 -24.70 15.13 11.98
CA GLY A 34 -23.66 14.09 12.03
C GLY A 34 -22.28 14.66 11.70
N TYR A 35 -22.19 15.50 10.65
CA TYR A 35 -20.95 16.14 10.26
C TYR A 35 -20.42 17.09 11.34
N ALA A 36 -21.27 17.91 11.94
CA ALA A 36 -20.86 18.80 13.04
C ALA A 36 -20.30 18.04 14.26
N LYS A 37 -20.90 16.91 14.60
CA LYS A 37 -20.40 16.03 15.68
C LYS A 37 -19.02 15.44 15.35
N LEU A 38 -18.79 15.02 14.11
CA LEU A 38 -17.50 14.48 13.68
C LEU A 38 -16.42 15.57 13.59
N GLN A 39 -16.78 16.75 13.10
CA GLN A 39 -15.85 17.86 12.93
C GLN A 39 -15.32 18.40 14.26
N SER A 40 -16.14 18.39 15.30
CA SER A 40 -15.73 18.86 16.64
C SER A 40 -14.65 18.00 17.31
N GLY A 41 -14.49 16.73 16.89
CA GLY A 41 -13.50 15.78 17.39
C GLY A 41 -12.37 15.45 16.40
N GLY A 42 -12.19 16.29 15.37
CA GLY A 42 -11.19 16.03 14.33
C GLY A 42 -9.74 16.14 14.80
N ILE A 43 -8.88 15.27 14.26
CA ILE A 43 -7.43 15.34 14.49
C ILE A 43 -6.84 16.56 13.76
N GLN A 44 -5.99 17.32 14.44
CA GLN A 44 -5.18 18.38 13.85
C GLN A 44 -3.88 17.76 13.33
N ILE A 45 -3.80 17.56 12.01
CA ILE A 45 -2.65 16.92 11.37
C ILE A 45 -1.45 17.87 11.41
N THR A 46 -0.32 17.38 11.93
CA THR A 46 0.96 18.10 12.00
C THR A 46 1.97 17.58 10.98
N GLU A 47 1.87 16.31 10.61
CA GLU A 47 2.73 15.68 9.61
C GLU A 47 1.92 14.68 8.78
N PHE A 48 2.09 14.74 7.46
CA PHE A 48 1.45 13.79 6.54
C PHE A 48 2.39 13.45 5.40
N THR A 49 2.73 12.16 5.28
CA THR A 49 3.52 11.59 4.19
C THR A 49 2.88 10.26 3.75
N ASP A 50 3.39 9.64 2.71
CA ASP A 50 2.88 8.35 2.21
C ASP A 50 2.97 7.21 3.25
N THR A 51 3.88 7.32 4.22
CA THR A 51 4.14 6.28 5.21
C THR A 51 3.98 6.74 6.65
N LYS A 52 3.65 8.01 6.86
CA LYS A 52 3.54 8.58 8.21
C LYS A 52 2.43 9.61 8.28
N LEU A 53 1.62 9.53 9.32
CA LEU A 53 0.66 10.55 9.71
C LEU A 53 0.85 10.83 11.20
N SER A 54 0.95 12.10 11.58
CA SER A 54 0.97 12.52 12.98
C SER A 54 0.06 13.72 13.19
N GLY A 55 -0.56 13.79 14.36
CA GLY A 55 -1.44 14.89 14.70
C GLY A 55 -1.86 14.87 16.16
N SER A 56 -2.49 15.94 16.59
CA SER A 56 -3.07 16.07 17.92
C SER A 56 -4.60 15.98 17.87
N LEU A 57 -5.17 15.33 18.85
CA LEU A 57 -6.61 15.14 19.02
C LEU A 57 -7.00 15.48 20.47
N THR A 58 -8.13 16.18 20.63
CA THR A 58 -8.77 16.32 21.96
C THR A 58 -10.07 15.54 21.96
N ALA A 59 -10.08 14.43 22.71
CA ALA A 59 -11.25 13.57 22.87
C ALA A 59 -12.04 14.00 24.11
N SER A 60 -13.35 14.21 23.96
CA SER A 60 -14.24 14.54 25.09
C SER A 60 -14.57 13.33 25.95
N GLN A 61 -14.41 12.12 25.42
CA GLN A 61 -14.69 10.84 26.07
C GLN A 61 -13.82 9.74 25.47
N ASP A 62 -13.74 8.62 26.16
CA ASP A 62 -13.08 7.43 25.63
C ASP A 62 -13.77 6.95 24.34
N GLY A 63 -12.98 6.57 23.35
CA GLY A 63 -13.52 6.18 22.06
C GLY A 63 -12.48 5.67 21.07
N LEU A 64 -12.86 5.68 19.80
CA LEU A 64 -12.00 5.30 18.69
C LEU A 64 -11.76 6.52 17.79
N CYS A 65 -10.52 6.87 17.56
CA CYS A 65 -10.13 7.81 16.53
C CYS A 65 -10.10 7.06 15.18
N TYR A 66 -11.03 7.38 14.29
CA TYR A 66 -11.18 6.78 12.97
C TYR A 66 -10.34 7.51 11.95
N PHE A 67 -9.64 6.73 11.12
CA PHE A 67 -8.89 7.23 9.97
C PHE A 67 -9.44 6.62 8.69
N SER A 68 -9.69 7.44 7.68
CA SER A 68 -10.09 7.00 6.34
C SER A 68 -8.87 6.48 5.57
N ILE A 69 -8.13 5.57 6.18
CA ILE A 69 -6.96 4.91 5.65
C ILE A 69 -7.26 3.41 5.63
N PRO A 70 -7.08 2.72 4.49
CA PRO A 70 -7.24 1.28 4.41
C PRO A 70 -6.33 0.56 5.41
N TYR A 71 -6.91 -0.41 6.13
CA TYR A 71 -6.15 -1.21 7.07
C TYR A 71 -5.27 -2.22 6.33
N GLU A 72 -3.99 -2.17 6.62
CA GLU A 72 -3.00 -3.18 6.27
C GLU A 72 -2.13 -3.52 7.48
N GLU A 73 -1.65 -4.76 7.53
CA GLU A 73 -0.86 -5.24 8.68
C GLU A 73 0.50 -4.54 8.86
N GLY A 74 0.92 -3.73 7.88
CA GLY A 74 2.12 -2.89 7.96
C GLY A 74 1.95 -1.63 8.79
N TRP A 75 0.71 -1.21 9.09
CA TRP A 75 0.45 -0.03 9.90
C TRP A 75 0.73 -0.28 11.39
N GLN A 76 1.35 0.68 12.02
CA GLN A 76 1.60 0.76 13.45
C GLN A 76 1.07 2.08 13.98
N ALA A 77 0.44 2.06 15.14
CA ALA A 77 -0.10 3.23 15.80
C ALA A 77 0.61 3.48 17.14
N GLU A 78 0.81 4.74 17.45
CA GLU A 78 1.28 5.21 18.77
C GLU A 78 0.35 6.33 19.27
N VAL A 79 0.01 6.27 20.54
CA VAL A 79 -0.71 7.33 21.25
C VAL A 79 0.22 7.82 22.35
N ASP A 80 0.55 9.10 22.34
CA ASP A 80 1.50 9.72 23.26
C ASP A 80 2.87 9.02 23.34
N GLY A 81 3.33 8.49 22.19
CA GLY A 81 4.57 7.74 22.07
C GLY A 81 4.49 6.29 22.56
N VAL A 82 3.31 5.82 22.98
CA VAL A 82 3.09 4.43 23.40
C VAL A 82 2.44 3.64 22.26
N LYS A 83 3.04 2.51 21.91
CA LYS A 83 2.47 1.62 20.89
C LYS A 83 1.08 1.14 21.29
N THR A 84 0.13 1.36 20.39
CA THR A 84 -1.29 1.07 20.62
C THR A 84 -1.78 0.16 19.49
N ALA A 85 -2.62 -0.82 19.85
CA ALA A 85 -3.17 -1.73 18.86
C ALA A 85 -4.18 -1.00 17.96
N ILE A 86 -4.05 -1.21 16.65
CA ILE A 86 -5.03 -0.75 15.67
C ILE A 86 -6.26 -1.66 15.74
N THR A 87 -7.44 -1.06 15.77
CA THR A 87 -8.73 -1.75 15.69
C THR A 87 -9.30 -1.54 14.29
N PRO A 88 -9.30 -2.56 13.40
CA PRO A 88 -9.86 -2.38 12.07
C PRO A 88 -11.39 -2.31 12.14
N ILE A 89 -11.97 -1.24 11.57
CA ILE A 89 -13.42 -1.09 11.45
C ILE A 89 -13.87 -1.71 10.13
N GLY A 90 -14.81 -2.65 10.22
CA GLY A 90 -15.34 -3.36 9.06
C GLY A 90 -14.27 -4.16 8.27
N ASN A 91 -13.16 -4.52 8.92
CA ASN A 91 -11.96 -5.11 8.29
C ASN A 91 -11.39 -4.26 7.13
N ALA A 92 -11.70 -2.99 7.09
CA ALA A 92 -11.35 -2.11 5.97
C ALA A 92 -10.55 -0.88 6.38
N MET A 93 -10.89 -0.23 7.49
CA MET A 93 -10.33 1.08 7.86
C MET A 93 -9.66 1.05 9.23
N ILE A 94 -8.69 1.95 9.42
CA ILE A 94 -7.94 2.07 10.67
C ILE A 94 -8.77 2.82 11.71
N ALA A 95 -8.81 2.29 12.94
CA ALA A 95 -9.18 3.05 14.12
C ALA A 95 -8.20 2.80 15.26
N VAL A 96 -7.97 3.84 16.06
CA VAL A 96 -7.05 3.81 17.20
C VAL A 96 -7.82 4.15 18.45
N PRO A 97 -7.79 3.31 19.49
CA PRO A 97 -8.45 3.61 20.77
C PRO A 97 -7.75 4.79 21.46
N VAL A 98 -8.54 5.72 21.95
CA VAL A 98 -8.08 6.90 22.70
C VAL A 98 -8.96 7.09 23.94
N THR A 99 -8.38 7.58 25.01
CA THR A 99 -9.12 8.00 26.22
C THR A 99 -9.59 9.44 26.10
N ALA A 100 -10.40 9.88 27.08
CA ALA A 100 -10.72 11.30 27.18
C ALA A 100 -9.46 12.11 27.51
N GLY A 101 -9.26 13.22 26.81
CA GLY A 101 -8.09 14.08 26.97
C GLY A 101 -7.48 14.53 25.65
N THR A 102 -6.34 15.20 25.72
CA THR A 102 -5.56 15.61 24.56
C THR A 102 -4.44 14.62 24.33
N HIS A 103 -4.39 14.06 23.14
CA HIS A 103 -3.45 13.02 22.76
C HIS A 103 -2.72 13.38 21.47
N THR A 104 -1.48 12.92 21.35
CA THR A 104 -0.75 12.91 20.10
C THR A 104 -0.82 11.52 19.49
N ILE A 105 -1.36 11.42 18.27
CA ILE A 105 -1.47 10.15 17.55
C ILE A 105 -0.45 10.14 16.43
N SER A 106 0.27 9.04 16.29
CA SER A 106 1.20 8.80 15.18
C SER A 106 0.90 7.46 14.54
N LEU A 107 0.74 7.45 13.22
CA LEU A 107 0.63 6.25 12.40
C LEU A 107 1.88 6.14 11.56
N HIS A 108 2.46 4.95 11.51
CA HIS A 108 3.62 4.65 10.67
C HIS A 108 3.40 3.35 9.89
N TYR A 109 3.69 3.37 8.59
CA TYR A 109 3.56 2.22 7.72
C TYR A 109 4.92 1.62 7.39
N CYS A 110 5.07 0.34 7.63
CA CYS A 110 6.24 -0.44 7.22
C CYS A 110 5.78 -1.76 6.59
N PRO A 111 6.00 -1.98 5.28
CA PRO A 111 5.57 -3.21 4.62
C PRO A 111 6.15 -4.45 5.28
N LYS A 112 5.33 -5.51 5.44
CA LYS A 112 5.82 -6.80 5.90
C LYS A 112 6.91 -7.32 4.97
N GLY A 113 7.99 -7.83 5.54
CA GLY A 113 9.10 -8.39 4.78
C GLY A 113 10.15 -7.36 4.31
N PHE A 114 9.88 -6.06 4.40
CA PHE A 114 10.85 -5.03 3.99
C PHE A 114 12.19 -5.18 4.75
N ALA A 115 12.15 -5.33 6.07
CA ALA A 115 13.35 -5.50 6.87
C ALA A 115 14.10 -6.80 6.52
N ALA A 116 13.38 -7.91 6.32
CA ALA A 116 13.98 -9.18 5.92
C ALA A 116 14.62 -9.09 4.53
N GLY A 117 13.95 -8.46 3.56
CA GLY A 117 14.49 -8.22 2.23
C GLY A 117 15.73 -7.32 2.25
N ALA A 118 15.70 -6.24 3.01
CA ALA A 118 16.84 -5.34 3.17
C ALA A 118 18.05 -6.06 3.79
N CYS A 119 17.84 -6.88 4.83
CA CYS A 119 18.90 -7.68 5.43
C CYS A 119 19.49 -8.70 4.44
N ALA A 120 18.64 -9.39 3.68
CA ALA A 120 19.09 -10.36 2.67
C ALA A 120 19.92 -9.68 1.56
N THR A 121 19.44 -8.54 1.05
CA THR A 121 20.15 -7.77 0.02
C THR A 121 21.48 -7.25 0.53
N THR A 122 21.51 -6.68 1.74
CA THR A 122 22.75 -6.20 2.35
C THR A 122 23.74 -7.33 2.56
N GLY A 123 23.27 -8.49 3.04
CA GLY A 123 24.10 -9.70 3.19
C GLY A 123 24.68 -10.18 1.86
N ALA A 124 23.89 -10.21 0.80
CA ALA A 124 24.34 -10.59 -0.53
C ALA A 124 25.41 -9.62 -1.08
N VAL A 125 25.20 -8.32 -0.92
CA VAL A 125 26.17 -7.29 -1.35
C VAL A 125 27.49 -7.44 -0.58
N LEU A 126 27.44 -7.62 0.73
CA LEU A 126 28.65 -7.83 1.54
C LEU A 126 29.40 -9.10 1.11
N LEU A 127 28.67 -10.20 0.82
CA LEU A 127 29.25 -11.42 0.33
C LEU A 127 29.98 -11.20 -1.02
N LEU A 128 29.34 -10.49 -1.96
CA LEU A 128 29.96 -10.16 -3.25
C LEU A 128 31.23 -9.31 -3.09
N ILE A 129 31.23 -8.34 -2.18
CA ILE A 129 32.42 -7.52 -1.87
C ILE A 129 33.54 -8.41 -1.32
N VAL A 130 33.22 -9.31 -0.38
CA VAL A 130 34.22 -10.23 0.18
C VAL A 130 34.79 -11.15 -0.91
N LEU A 131 33.94 -11.72 -1.76
CA LEU A 131 34.40 -12.57 -2.88
C LEU A 131 35.27 -11.78 -3.83
N ALA A 132 34.91 -10.56 -4.20
CA ALA A 132 35.71 -9.70 -5.07
C ALA A 132 37.08 -9.37 -4.45
N MET A 133 37.13 -9.11 -3.14
CA MET A 133 38.39 -8.89 -2.43
C MET A 133 39.29 -10.13 -2.40
N ILE A 134 38.70 -11.32 -2.21
CA ILE A 134 39.43 -12.60 -2.26
C ILE A 134 39.96 -12.85 -3.65
N GLU A 135 39.17 -12.61 -4.68
CA GLU A 135 39.57 -12.75 -6.08
C GLU A 135 40.72 -11.80 -6.44
N HIS A 136 40.62 -10.54 -6.03
CA HIS A 136 41.68 -9.57 -6.23
C HIS A 136 43.01 -10.00 -5.58
N LYS A 137 42.97 -10.57 -4.37
CA LYS A 137 44.16 -11.07 -3.69
C LYS A 137 44.72 -12.36 -4.31
N ARG A 138 43.88 -13.23 -4.89
CA ARG A 138 44.30 -14.52 -5.48
C ARG A 138 44.81 -14.42 -6.91
N GLY A 139 44.56 -13.29 -7.61
CA GLY A 139 44.99 -13.09 -8.99
C GLY A 139 44.37 -14.04 -10.03
N LYS A 140 43.29 -14.76 -9.68
CA LYS A 140 42.59 -15.67 -10.56
C LYS A 140 41.09 -15.35 -10.50
N PRO A 141 40.42 -15.08 -11.65
CA PRO A 141 39.00 -14.81 -11.68
C PRO A 141 38.20 -16.05 -11.25
N PHE A 142 37.26 -15.87 -10.32
CA PHE A 142 36.34 -16.92 -9.88
C PHE A 142 35.31 -17.26 -10.96
N LEU A 143 34.92 -16.27 -11.76
CA LEU A 143 34.07 -16.44 -12.93
C LEU A 143 34.94 -16.38 -14.19
N GLN A 144 35.24 -17.53 -14.78
CA GLN A 144 35.78 -17.55 -16.14
C GLN A 144 34.68 -17.10 -17.10
N PRO A 145 34.95 -16.13 -18.00
CA PRO A 145 33.99 -15.82 -19.06
C PRO A 145 33.76 -17.10 -19.83
N VAL A 146 32.51 -17.51 -19.96
CA VAL A 146 32.14 -18.63 -20.86
C VAL A 146 32.66 -18.29 -22.22
N ALA A 147 33.54 -19.14 -22.74
CA ALA A 147 34.21 -18.93 -24.03
C ALA A 147 33.21 -19.08 -25.17
N VAL A 148 32.39 -18.06 -25.39
CA VAL A 148 31.48 -17.97 -26.54
C VAL A 148 32.27 -17.83 -27.84
N GLN A 149 33.57 -17.50 -27.80
CA GLN A 149 34.38 -17.29 -29.00
C GLN A 149 34.87 -18.57 -29.68
N GLN A 150 34.88 -19.74 -29.03
CA GLN A 150 35.32 -20.97 -29.70
C GLN A 150 34.25 -21.53 -30.63
N THR A 151 32.98 -21.42 -30.29
CA THR A 151 31.88 -21.93 -31.12
C THR A 151 31.72 -21.17 -32.44
N VAL A 152 31.98 -19.86 -32.43
CA VAL A 152 31.88 -19.04 -33.67
C VAL A 152 33.00 -19.34 -34.64
N LYS A 153 34.21 -19.67 -34.16
CA LYS A 153 35.37 -20.02 -35.02
C LYS A 153 35.22 -21.40 -35.65
N GLU A 154 34.57 -22.33 -34.99
CA GLU A 154 34.34 -23.69 -35.50
C GLU A 154 33.23 -23.70 -36.57
N ILE A 155 32.20 -22.88 -36.40
CA ILE A 155 31.11 -22.73 -37.38
C ILE A 155 31.63 -22.05 -38.66
N THR A 156 32.46 -21.00 -38.57
CA THR A 156 33.02 -20.34 -39.77
C THR A 156 34.05 -21.16 -40.49
N HIS A 157 34.69 -22.16 -39.87
CA HIS A 157 35.65 -23.03 -40.53
C HIS A 157 34.92 -24.14 -41.32
N ASN A 158 33.82 -24.67 -40.79
CA ASN A 158 33.03 -25.69 -41.49
C ASN A 158 32.29 -25.14 -42.73
N ASP A 159 31.79 -23.89 -42.63
CA ASP A 159 31.12 -23.25 -43.79
C ASP A 159 32.07 -22.90 -44.94
N ALA A 160 33.37 -22.87 -44.71
CA ALA A 160 34.37 -22.60 -45.74
C ALA A 160 34.83 -23.86 -46.50
N GLU A 161 34.71 -25.06 -45.90
CA GLU A 161 35.05 -26.33 -46.57
C GLU A 161 33.95 -26.87 -47.49
N ASP A 162 32.67 -26.50 -47.22
CA ASP A 162 31.53 -26.97 -48.04
C ASP A 162 31.29 -26.14 -49.33
N THR A 163 32.10 -25.12 -49.60
CA THR A 163 31.98 -24.28 -50.81
C THR A 163 33.03 -24.55 -51.90
N GLU A 164 33.92 -25.54 -51.71
CA GLU A 164 34.95 -25.90 -52.71
C GLU A 164 34.80 -27.31 -53.38
N THR A 165 33.54 -27.85 -53.39
CA THR A 165 33.28 -29.09 -54.18
C THR A 165 32.25 -28.87 -55.28
#